data_85242ce0d1ddbe531d6899de3a9730d5
#
_entry.id   85242ce0d1ddbe531d6899de3a9730d5
#
_cell.length_a   1.000
_cell.length_b   1.000
_cell.length_c   1.000
_cell.angle_alpha   90.00
_cell.angle_beta   90.00
_cell.angle_gamma   90.00
#
_symmetry.space_group_name_H-M   'P 1'
#
loop_
_entity.id
_entity.type
_entity.pdbx_description
1 polymer ?
#
loop_
_entity_poly.entity_id
_entity_poly.type
_entity_poly.pdbx_seq_one_letter_code
_entity_poly.pdbx_strand_id
1 'polypeptide(L)'
;GYSGRKFNIAMDAIKHAESLGYDSLWTAEAYGSDAVTPAAWILAQTERLKVGTAIMQMPARSPAMAAMTAMSLAELSGGRFICGLGASGPQVVEGWHGVPYGKPVSRLREYIQIMKHIFARKGELTFEGSMYNLPYTGEGATGLGKPLKSILHCEEDIPIYAATITDNGVAASAAVSYTHLTLPTKEE
;
A
#
# COMPACT_ATOMS: atom_id res chain seq x y z
N GLY A 1 -10.93 -8.32 15.08
CA GLY A 1 -10.14 -7.68 16.14
C GLY A 1 -8.87 -8.45 16.46
N TYR A 2 -7.79 -7.74 16.72
CA TYR A 2 -6.44 -8.28 16.96
C TYR A 2 -6.22 -8.85 18.38
N SER A 3 -7.28 -9.08 19.16
CA SER A 3 -7.17 -9.41 20.60
C SER A 3 -7.28 -10.88 20.95
N GLY A 4 -7.30 -11.78 19.98
CA GLY A 4 -7.49 -13.21 20.22
C GLY A 4 -6.34 -14.08 19.71
N ARG A 5 -6.18 -15.27 20.28
CA ARG A 5 -5.23 -16.30 19.79
C ARG A 5 -5.60 -16.84 18.41
N LYS A 6 -6.80 -16.59 17.91
CA LYS A 6 -7.27 -16.99 16.59
C LYS A 6 -7.60 -15.76 15.77
N PHE A 7 -6.99 -15.67 14.61
CA PHE A 7 -7.37 -14.68 13.61
C PHE A 7 -8.65 -15.13 12.93
N ASN A 8 -9.67 -14.29 12.93
CA ASN A 8 -10.95 -14.56 12.29
C ASN A 8 -11.48 -13.28 11.64
N ILE A 9 -12.00 -13.41 10.42
CA ILE A 9 -12.69 -12.35 9.70
C ILE A 9 -14.18 -12.63 9.79
N ALA A 10 -14.95 -11.70 10.37
CA ALA A 10 -16.39 -11.80 10.55
C ALA A 10 -17.13 -11.59 9.22
N MET A 11 -17.02 -12.57 8.30
CA MET A 11 -17.56 -12.43 6.94
C MET A 11 -19.07 -12.18 6.90
N ASP A 12 -19.84 -12.78 7.82
CA ASP A 12 -21.29 -12.58 7.89
C ASP A 12 -21.63 -11.10 8.18
N ALA A 13 -20.88 -10.47 9.11
CA ALA A 13 -21.06 -9.05 9.42
C ALA A 13 -20.62 -8.17 8.25
N ILE A 14 -19.56 -8.54 7.53
CA ILE A 14 -19.09 -7.80 6.35
C ILE A 14 -20.11 -7.88 5.21
N LYS A 15 -20.65 -9.06 4.92
CA LYS A 15 -21.70 -9.23 3.91
C LYS A 15 -22.99 -8.50 4.29
N HIS A 16 -23.30 -8.46 5.57
CA HIS A 16 -24.43 -7.67 6.07
C HIS A 16 -24.19 -6.18 5.87
N ALA A 17 -23.00 -5.67 6.20
CA ALA A 17 -22.64 -4.28 5.92
C ALA A 17 -22.73 -3.95 4.42
N GLU A 18 -22.26 -4.84 3.56
CA GLU A 18 -22.41 -4.69 2.10
C GLU A 18 -23.87 -4.63 1.69
N SER A 19 -24.74 -5.45 2.26
CA SER A 19 -26.18 -5.44 1.98
C SER A 19 -26.89 -4.14 2.42
N LEU A 20 -26.35 -3.48 3.44
CA LEU A 20 -26.80 -2.18 3.94
C LEU A 20 -26.26 -0.98 3.12
N GLY A 21 -25.42 -1.24 2.12
CA GLY A 21 -24.89 -0.20 1.24
C GLY A 21 -23.62 0.51 1.75
N TYR A 22 -22.90 -0.07 2.69
CA TYR A 22 -21.56 0.45 3.03
C TYR A 22 -20.67 0.44 1.79
N ASP A 23 -19.93 1.54 1.57
CA ASP A 23 -19.09 1.72 0.37
C ASP A 23 -17.76 0.99 0.48
N SER A 24 -17.11 1.05 1.63
CA SER A 24 -15.76 0.54 1.79
C SER A 24 -15.48 -0.07 3.16
N LEU A 25 -14.49 -0.96 3.19
CA LEU A 25 -13.95 -1.58 4.39
C LEU A 25 -12.42 -1.49 4.35
N TRP A 26 -11.79 -1.36 5.52
CA TRP A 26 -10.36 -1.14 5.62
C TRP A 26 -9.70 -2.20 6.50
N THR A 27 -8.61 -2.77 5.99
CA THR A 27 -7.78 -3.74 6.70
C THR A 27 -6.53 -3.07 7.24
N ALA A 28 -6.10 -3.44 8.44
CA ALA A 28 -4.95 -2.83 9.11
C ALA A 28 -3.75 -3.78 9.17
N GLU A 29 -2.56 -3.21 9.25
CA GLU A 29 -1.31 -3.92 9.40
C GLU A 29 -0.46 -3.29 10.50
N ALA A 30 0.03 -4.10 11.43
CA ALA A 30 0.99 -3.69 12.44
C ALA A 30 2.02 -4.80 12.66
N TYR A 31 1.91 -5.57 13.74
CA TYR A 31 2.73 -6.74 14.05
C TYR A 31 1.83 -7.97 14.39
N GLY A 32 0.72 -8.05 13.72
CA GLY A 32 -0.25 -9.15 13.77
C GLY A 32 -0.50 -9.72 12.39
N SER A 33 -1.74 -9.59 11.88
CA SER A 33 -2.02 -9.92 10.48
C SER A 33 -1.47 -8.83 9.55
N ASP A 34 -1.02 -9.23 8.36
CA ASP A 34 -0.79 -8.29 7.26
C ASP A 34 -2.13 -7.70 6.76
N ALA A 35 -2.07 -6.62 6.00
CA ALA A 35 -3.27 -5.97 5.47
C ALA A 35 -3.79 -6.61 4.17
N VAL A 36 -2.90 -7.19 3.39
CA VAL A 36 -3.19 -7.69 2.04
C VAL A 36 -4.00 -8.98 2.06
N THR A 37 -3.59 -9.93 2.90
CA THR A 37 -4.27 -11.25 2.99
C THR A 37 -5.75 -11.13 3.36
N PRO A 38 -6.14 -10.38 4.42
CA PRO A 38 -7.56 -10.19 4.72
C PRO A 38 -8.27 -9.35 3.66
N ALA A 39 -7.62 -8.37 3.03
CA ALA A 39 -8.22 -7.61 1.94
C ALA A 39 -8.58 -8.52 0.75
N ALA A 40 -7.65 -9.38 0.33
CA ALA A 40 -7.89 -10.36 -0.74
C ALA A 40 -9.03 -11.32 -0.39
N TRP A 41 -9.05 -11.81 0.86
CA TRP A 41 -10.09 -12.72 1.34
C TRP A 41 -11.49 -12.09 1.31
N ILE A 42 -11.58 -10.81 1.69
CA ILE A 42 -12.84 -10.07 1.71
C ILE A 42 -13.29 -9.75 0.28
N LEU A 43 -12.38 -9.25 -0.58
CA LEU A 43 -12.67 -8.96 -1.98
C LEU A 43 -13.21 -10.19 -2.73
N ALA A 44 -12.66 -11.37 -2.45
CA ALA A 44 -13.10 -12.62 -3.09
C ALA A 44 -14.50 -13.08 -2.66
N GLN A 45 -15.06 -12.56 -1.57
CA GLN A 45 -16.33 -13.00 -1.01
C GLN A 45 -17.39 -11.89 -0.97
N THR A 46 -17.10 -10.72 -1.54
CA THR A 46 -17.99 -9.57 -1.68
C THR A 46 -18.12 -9.18 -3.15
N GLU A 47 -19.19 -8.50 -3.52
CA GLU A 47 -19.50 -8.16 -4.91
C GLU A 47 -19.31 -6.67 -5.24
N ARG A 48 -19.61 -5.78 -4.29
CA ARG A 48 -19.62 -4.33 -4.50
C ARG A 48 -18.71 -3.57 -3.56
N LEU A 49 -18.46 -4.14 -2.37
CA LEU A 49 -17.69 -3.49 -1.32
C LEU A 49 -16.26 -3.23 -1.79
N LYS A 50 -15.82 -1.99 -1.72
CA LYS A 50 -14.42 -1.65 -1.91
C LYS A 50 -13.64 -2.04 -0.67
N VAL A 51 -12.43 -2.53 -0.85
CA VAL A 51 -11.56 -2.89 0.28
C VAL A 51 -10.23 -2.17 0.15
N GLY A 52 -9.92 -1.40 1.16
CA GLY A 52 -8.66 -0.66 1.25
C GLY A 52 -7.75 -1.19 2.37
N THR A 53 -6.46 -0.92 2.22
CA THR A 53 -5.49 -1.12 3.30
C THR A 53 -5.33 0.16 4.11
N ALA A 54 -5.37 0.09 5.44
CA ALA A 54 -5.16 1.22 6.34
C ALA A 54 -4.24 0.81 7.50
N ILE A 55 -3.05 0.69 7.21
CA ILE A 55 -2.28 0.89 5.98
C ILE A 55 -1.51 -0.38 5.62
N MET A 56 -1.11 -0.54 4.36
CA MET A 56 -0.04 -1.44 3.97
C MET A 56 1.30 -0.76 4.28
N GLN A 57 2.13 -1.39 5.10
CA GLN A 57 3.39 -0.80 5.58
C GLN A 57 4.45 -0.82 4.46
N MET A 58 4.94 0.35 4.08
CA MET A 58 6.01 0.47 3.08
C MET A 58 7.32 -0.26 3.46
N PRO A 59 7.77 -0.23 4.73
CA PRO A 59 9.00 -0.94 5.10
C PRO A 59 8.92 -2.47 4.98
N ALA A 60 7.71 -3.02 4.99
CA ALA A 60 7.50 -4.47 4.86
C ALA A 60 7.60 -4.99 3.43
N ARG A 61 7.56 -4.11 2.42
CA ARG A 61 7.52 -4.48 1.00
C ARG A 61 8.34 -3.53 0.15
N SER A 62 8.95 -4.04 -0.93
CA SER A 62 9.50 -3.14 -1.96
C SER A 62 8.37 -2.42 -2.71
N PRO A 63 8.63 -1.23 -3.29
CA PRO A 63 7.64 -0.53 -4.12
C PRO A 63 7.14 -1.38 -5.30
N ALA A 64 8.02 -2.18 -5.90
CA ALA A 64 7.66 -3.08 -6.98
C ALA A 64 6.70 -4.19 -6.51
N MET A 65 6.97 -4.80 -5.33
CA MET A 65 6.07 -5.81 -4.77
C MET A 65 4.70 -5.22 -4.41
N ALA A 66 4.67 -4.02 -3.84
CA ALA A 66 3.41 -3.35 -3.51
C ALA A 66 2.60 -3.01 -4.78
N ALA A 67 3.28 -2.57 -5.85
CA ALA A 67 2.63 -2.31 -7.13
C ALA A 67 2.04 -3.60 -7.73
N MET A 68 2.80 -4.69 -7.76
CA MET A 68 2.31 -5.99 -8.25
C MET A 68 1.10 -6.47 -7.44
N THR A 69 1.14 -6.35 -6.12
CA THR A 69 0.03 -6.70 -5.24
C THR A 69 -1.21 -5.87 -5.55
N ALA A 70 -1.06 -4.55 -5.66
CA ALA A 70 -2.17 -3.64 -5.94
C ALA A 70 -2.81 -3.92 -7.30
N MET A 71 -2.00 -4.14 -8.34
CA MET A 71 -2.48 -4.51 -9.68
C MET A 71 -3.23 -5.84 -9.67
N SER A 72 -2.70 -6.86 -8.99
CA SER A 72 -3.35 -8.16 -8.89
C SER A 72 -4.70 -8.07 -8.18
N LEU A 73 -4.78 -7.34 -7.06
CA LEU A 73 -6.03 -7.18 -6.33
C LEU A 73 -7.05 -6.33 -7.09
N ALA A 74 -6.61 -5.30 -7.81
CA ALA A 74 -7.50 -4.49 -8.64
C ALA A 74 -8.13 -5.35 -9.75
N GLU A 75 -7.32 -6.07 -10.52
CA GLU A 75 -7.81 -6.96 -11.59
C GLU A 75 -8.75 -8.04 -11.06
N LEU A 76 -8.35 -8.77 -10.01
CA LEU A 76 -9.15 -9.85 -9.43
C LEU A 76 -10.48 -9.36 -8.83
N SER A 77 -10.56 -8.10 -8.42
CA SER A 77 -11.75 -7.53 -7.79
C SER A 77 -12.59 -6.64 -8.71
N GLY A 78 -12.19 -6.42 -9.97
CA GLY A 78 -12.86 -5.48 -10.86
C GLY A 78 -12.79 -4.04 -10.33
N GLY A 79 -11.59 -3.57 -9.97
CA GLY A 79 -11.32 -2.19 -9.53
C GLY A 79 -11.77 -1.85 -8.10
N ARG A 80 -12.12 -2.84 -7.25
CA ARG A 80 -12.61 -2.58 -5.88
C ARG A 80 -11.49 -2.45 -4.84
N PHE A 81 -10.23 -2.62 -5.21
CA PHE A 81 -9.11 -2.47 -4.28
C PHE A 81 -8.64 -1.02 -4.17
N ILE A 82 -8.38 -0.56 -2.95
CA ILE A 82 -7.79 0.75 -2.64
C ILE A 82 -6.44 0.54 -1.95
N CYS A 83 -5.37 1.05 -2.55
CA CYS A 83 -4.02 0.90 -2.02
C CYS A 83 -3.71 2.00 -0.99
N GLY A 84 -3.95 1.71 0.29
CA GLY A 84 -3.57 2.60 1.38
C GLY A 84 -2.16 2.29 1.88
N LEU A 85 -1.28 3.28 1.87
CA LEU A 85 0.14 3.19 2.21
C LEU A 85 0.51 4.06 3.41
N GLY A 86 1.51 3.63 4.18
CA GLY A 86 2.05 4.41 5.27
C GLY A 86 3.42 3.95 5.73
N ALA A 87 4.12 4.84 6.44
CA ALA A 87 5.46 4.58 6.96
C ALA A 87 5.48 3.65 8.17
N SER A 88 4.34 3.47 8.86
CA SER A 88 4.27 2.90 10.21
C SER A 88 5.04 3.73 11.25
N GLY A 89 5.18 3.23 12.49
CA GLY A 89 5.96 3.87 13.54
C GLY A 89 7.38 3.29 13.64
N PRO A 90 8.35 4.04 14.18
CA PRO A 90 9.73 3.57 14.31
C PRO A 90 9.84 2.28 15.13
N GLN A 91 8.98 2.10 16.14
CA GLN A 91 8.96 0.89 16.97
C GLN A 91 8.67 -0.38 16.17
N VAL A 92 7.79 -0.28 15.17
CA VAL A 92 7.46 -1.41 14.28
C VAL A 92 8.52 -1.56 13.18
N VAL A 93 8.93 -0.45 12.57
CA VAL A 93 9.89 -0.47 11.47
C VAL A 93 11.25 -1.01 11.92
N GLU A 94 11.78 -0.53 13.02
CA GLU A 94 13.08 -0.93 13.53
C GLU A 94 12.99 -2.21 14.37
N GLY A 95 11.98 -2.31 15.25
CA GLY A 95 11.84 -3.42 16.18
C GLY A 95 11.27 -4.69 15.58
N TRP A 96 10.39 -4.60 14.59
CA TRP A 96 9.72 -5.75 13.98
C TRP A 96 10.26 -6.10 12.60
N HIS A 97 10.45 -5.09 11.72
CA HIS A 97 10.97 -5.30 10.37
C HIS A 97 12.49 -5.27 10.29
N GLY A 98 13.19 -4.77 11.32
CA GLY A 98 14.65 -4.76 11.38
C GLY A 98 15.31 -3.84 10.34
N VAL A 99 14.63 -2.80 9.91
CA VAL A 99 15.13 -1.84 8.92
C VAL A 99 15.11 -0.42 9.47
N PRO A 100 16.01 0.47 9.02
CA PRO A 100 16.02 1.86 9.50
C PRO A 100 14.73 2.60 9.21
N TYR A 101 14.20 3.33 10.17
CA TYR A 101 13.05 4.22 9.95
C TYR A 101 13.37 5.31 8.94
N GLY A 102 14.49 5.99 9.10
CA GLY A 102 15.08 6.90 8.12
C GLY A 102 14.22 8.12 7.82
N LYS A 103 14.01 8.40 6.52
CA LYS A 103 13.29 9.57 6.01
C LYS A 103 11.91 9.17 5.46
N PRO A 104 10.87 9.03 6.30
CA PRO A 104 9.58 8.46 5.89
C PRO A 104 8.88 9.26 4.78
N VAL A 105 8.98 10.59 4.79
CA VAL A 105 8.36 11.46 3.79
C VAL A 105 9.01 11.30 2.41
N SER A 106 10.34 11.27 2.35
CA SER A 106 11.07 11.02 1.10
C SER A 106 10.78 9.62 0.57
N ARG A 107 10.78 8.62 1.47
CA ARG A 107 10.43 7.24 1.13
C ARG A 107 9.03 7.15 0.55
N LEU A 108 8.03 7.77 1.16
CA LEU A 108 6.65 7.77 0.68
C LEU A 108 6.55 8.33 -0.75
N ARG A 109 7.19 9.48 -0.99
CA ARG A 109 7.16 10.12 -2.31
C ARG A 109 7.75 9.22 -3.39
N GLU A 110 8.97 8.74 -3.18
CA GLU A 110 9.67 7.89 -4.14
C GLU A 110 8.96 6.54 -4.35
N TYR A 111 8.44 5.96 -3.27
CA TYR A 111 7.68 4.72 -3.30
C TYR A 111 6.44 4.82 -4.21
N ILE A 112 5.64 5.87 -4.05
CA ILE A 112 4.44 6.09 -4.86
C ILE A 112 4.82 6.41 -6.31
N GLN A 113 5.88 7.17 -6.56
CA GLN A 113 6.37 7.45 -7.91
C GLN A 113 6.75 6.17 -8.64
N ILE A 114 7.48 5.27 -7.98
CA ILE A 114 7.85 3.97 -8.53
C ILE A 114 6.60 3.13 -8.83
N MET A 115 5.63 3.05 -7.91
CA MET A 115 4.39 2.32 -8.13
C MET A 115 3.62 2.87 -9.33
N LYS A 116 3.46 4.18 -9.44
CA LYS A 116 2.80 4.83 -10.59
C LYS A 116 3.51 4.56 -11.90
N HIS A 117 4.85 4.52 -11.91
CA HIS A 117 5.61 4.14 -13.10
C HIS A 117 5.27 2.70 -13.52
N ILE A 118 5.19 1.78 -12.55
CA ILE A 118 4.83 0.38 -12.80
C ILE A 118 3.40 0.27 -13.33
N PHE A 119 2.43 0.96 -12.73
CA PHE A 119 1.03 0.97 -13.19
C PHE A 119 0.91 1.51 -14.62
N ALA A 120 1.59 2.60 -14.91
CA ALA A 120 1.52 3.25 -16.22
C ALA A 120 2.12 2.39 -17.36
N ARG A 121 3.03 1.46 -17.05
CA ARG A 121 3.69 0.57 -18.02
C ARG A 121 4.25 1.27 -19.29
N LYS A 122 4.58 2.55 -19.21
CA LYS A 122 5.08 3.32 -20.38
C LYS A 122 6.49 2.90 -20.82
N GLY A 123 7.24 2.23 -19.95
CA GLY A 123 8.62 1.79 -20.22
C GLY A 123 9.10 0.80 -19.15
N GLU A 124 10.37 0.43 -19.27
CA GLU A 124 11.09 -0.32 -18.26
C GLU A 124 11.31 0.55 -17.01
N LEU A 125 11.29 -0.06 -15.83
CA LEU A 125 11.46 0.64 -14.56
C LEU A 125 12.92 1.02 -14.36
N THR A 126 13.19 2.32 -14.41
CA THR A 126 14.42 2.94 -13.90
C THR A 126 14.03 4.02 -12.89
N PHE A 127 14.79 4.16 -11.82
CA PHE A 127 14.56 5.19 -10.81
C PHE A 127 15.85 5.56 -10.11
N GLU A 128 16.13 6.85 -10.00
CA GLU A 128 17.26 7.39 -9.26
C GLU A 128 16.73 8.35 -8.20
N GLY A 129 16.79 7.93 -6.94
CA GLY A 129 16.28 8.69 -5.81
C GLY A 129 17.21 8.65 -4.61
N SER A 130 16.77 9.30 -3.54
CA SER A 130 17.51 9.33 -2.28
C SER A 130 17.27 8.08 -1.43
N MET A 131 16.17 7.39 -1.65
CA MET A 131 15.74 6.21 -0.91
C MET A 131 15.77 4.94 -1.77
N TYR A 132 15.57 5.07 -3.08
CA TYR A 132 15.51 3.96 -4.02
C TYR A 132 16.33 4.25 -5.27
N ASN A 133 17.12 3.25 -5.69
CA ASN A 133 17.80 3.23 -6.98
C ASN A 133 17.47 1.92 -7.67
N LEU A 134 16.91 1.98 -8.87
CA LEU A 134 16.46 0.83 -9.64
C LEU A 134 16.96 0.96 -11.09
N PRO A 135 17.67 -0.05 -11.66
CA PRO A 135 18.18 -1.24 -10.96
C PRO A 135 19.18 -0.90 -9.85
N TYR A 136 19.29 -1.79 -8.85
CA TYR A 136 20.25 -1.60 -7.78
C TYR A 136 21.69 -1.85 -8.29
N THR A 137 22.58 -0.89 -8.04
CA THR A 137 24.00 -0.94 -8.46
C THR A 137 24.97 -0.69 -7.31
N GLY A 138 24.46 -0.67 -6.07
CA GLY A 138 25.26 -0.42 -4.87
C GLY A 138 26.07 -1.64 -4.40
N GLU A 139 26.56 -1.55 -3.14
CA GLU A 139 27.32 -2.61 -2.51
C GLU A 139 26.58 -3.95 -2.52
N GLY A 140 27.27 -5.03 -2.90
CA GLY A 140 26.69 -6.38 -3.03
C GLY A 140 25.91 -6.63 -4.32
N ALA A 141 25.83 -5.66 -5.24
CA ALA A 141 25.20 -5.88 -6.54
C ALA A 141 26.01 -6.86 -7.39
N THR A 142 25.33 -7.78 -8.06
CA THR A 142 25.96 -8.77 -8.98
C THR A 142 26.31 -8.18 -10.35
N GLY A 143 25.83 -6.98 -10.68
CA GLY A 143 25.95 -6.37 -12.01
C GLY A 143 24.97 -6.95 -13.05
N LEU A 144 24.15 -7.93 -12.69
CA LEU A 144 23.19 -8.58 -13.58
C LEU A 144 21.79 -7.92 -13.53
N GLY A 145 21.58 -6.96 -12.63
CA GLY A 145 20.35 -6.19 -12.54
C GLY A 145 20.11 -5.41 -13.82
N LYS A 146 18.91 -5.52 -14.36
CA LYS A 146 18.48 -4.76 -15.55
C LYS A 146 17.09 -4.16 -15.31
N PRO A 147 16.75 -3.06 -16.00
CA PRO A 147 15.40 -2.54 -15.99
C PRO A 147 14.38 -3.59 -16.43
N LEU A 148 13.26 -3.66 -15.75
CA LEU A 148 12.18 -4.60 -16.05
C LEU A 148 10.87 -3.82 -16.21
N LYS A 149 9.95 -4.39 -16.99
CA LYS A 149 8.59 -3.87 -17.17
C LYS A 149 7.59 -4.89 -16.63
N SER A 150 6.55 -4.45 -15.93
CA SER A 150 5.50 -5.35 -15.46
C SER A 150 4.92 -6.18 -16.61
N ILE A 151 4.77 -7.47 -16.39
CA ILE A 151 4.11 -8.38 -17.36
C ILE A 151 2.59 -8.22 -17.26
N LEU A 152 2.07 -8.02 -16.04
CA LEU A 152 0.65 -7.79 -15.82
C LEU A 152 0.23 -6.46 -16.43
N HIS A 153 -0.84 -6.47 -17.21
CA HIS A 153 -1.59 -5.30 -17.63
C HIS A 153 -2.74 -5.13 -16.65
N CYS A 154 -2.83 -3.98 -16.02
CA CYS A 154 -3.96 -3.62 -15.18
C CYS A 154 -4.69 -2.48 -15.88
N GLU A 155 -5.93 -2.72 -16.26
CA GLU A 155 -6.80 -1.72 -16.89
C GLU A 155 -7.58 -0.93 -15.85
N GLU A 156 -7.64 -1.43 -14.62
CA GLU A 156 -8.34 -0.81 -13.51
C GLU A 156 -7.56 0.39 -12.94
N ASP A 157 -8.27 1.45 -12.60
CA ASP A 157 -7.68 2.57 -11.85
C ASP A 157 -7.44 2.14 -10.39
N ILE A 158 -6.22 2.34 -9.90
CA ILE A 158 -5.83 1.95 -8.56
C ILE A 158 -5.65 3.20 -7.69
N PRO A 159 -6.63 3.56 -6.87
CA PRO A 159 -6.49 4.69 -5.96
C PRO A 159 -5.38 4.43 -4.94
N ILE A 160 -4.46 5.38 -4.79
CA ILE A 160 -3.42 5.35 -3.76
C ILE A 160 -3.78 6.35 -2.67
N TYR A 161 -3.99 5.86 -1.45
CA TYR A 161 -4.19 6.64 -0.25
C TYR A 161 -2.92 6.64 0.59
N ALA A 162 -2.50 7.80 1.05
CA ALA A 162 -1.31 7.94 1.87
C ALA A 162 -1.67 8.40 3.30
N ALA A 163 -1.28 7.60 4.29
CA ALA A 163 -1.44 7.96 5.69
C ALA A 163 -0.28 8.85 6.15
N THR A 164 -0.59 10.09 6.52
CA THR A 164 0.37 11.08 7.01
C THR A 164 -0.25 11.89 8.15
N ILE A 165 0.59 12.31 9.11
CA ILE A 165 0.18 13.05 10.30
C ILE A 165 0.94 14.38 10.49
N THR A 166 1.87 14.70 9.58
CA THR A 166 2.66 15.94 9.63
C THR A 166 2.39 16.81 8.43
N ASP A 167 2.53 18.13 8.53
CA ASP A 167 2.33 19.07 7.44
C ASP A 167 3.18 18.73 6.21
N ASN A 168 4.45 18.40 6.42
CA ASN A 168 5.36 17.96 5.36
C ASN A 168 4.91 16.64 4.73
N GLY A 169 4.36 15.73 5.53
CA GLY A 169 3.80 14.48 5.05
C GLY A 169 2.55 14.70 4.21
N VAL A 170 1.64 15.57 4.65
CA VAL A 170 0.43 15.96 3.92
C VAL A 170 0.79 16.61 2.59
N ALA A 171 1.71 17.58 2.58
CA ALA A 171 2.17 18.23 1.37
C ALA A 171 2.81 17.23 0.37
N ALA A 172 3.64 16.30 0.87
CA ALA A 172 4.23 15.26 0.03
C ALA A 172 3.17 14.31 -0.55
N SER A 173 2.17 13.94 0.26
CA SER A 173 1.06 13.08 -0.18
C SER A 173 0.20 13.77 -1.23
N ALA A 174 -0.11 15.05 -1.04
CA ALA A 174 -0.84 15.87 -2.01
C ALA A 174 -0.18 15.90 -3.38
N ALA A 175 1.15 15.88 -3.41
CA ALA A 175 1.91 15.92 -4.65
C ALA A 175 1.94 14.58 -5.41
N VAL A 176 1.72 13.44 -4.75
CA VAL A 176 1.95 12.13 -5.34
C VAL A 176 0.78 11.15 -5.22
N SER A 177 -0.14 11.31 -4.29
CA SER A 177 -1.34 10.47 -4.13
C SER A 177 -2.59 11.12 -4.71
N TYR A 178 -3.64 10.33 -4.93
CA TYR A 178 -4.92 10.85 -5.46
C TYR A 178 -5.82 11.39 -4.35
N THR A 179 -5.68 10.90 -3.14
CA THR A 179 -6.51 11.27 -1.99
C THR A 179 -5.73 11.15 -0.70
N HIS A 180 -6.09 11.97 0.31
CA HIS A 180 -5.52 11.94 1.64
C HIS A 180 -6.52 11.34 2.63
N LEU A 181 -6.04 10.48 3.51
CA LEU A 181 -6.72 10.26 4.78
C LEU A 181 -6.23 11.37 5.73
N THR A 182 -6.96 12.46 5.80
CA THR A 182 -6.81 13.42 6.89
C THR A 182 -7.63 12.92 8.08
N LEU A 183 -6.98 12.67 9.20
CA LEU A 183 -7.72 12.56 10.45
C LEU A 183 -8.36 13.93 10.74
N PRO A 184 -9.64 13.98 11.18
CA PRO A 184 -10.23 15.24 11.58
C PRO A 184 -9.37 15.84 12.69
N THR A 185 -8.83 17.04 12.44
CA THR A 185 -8.23 17.85 13.50
C THR A 185 -9.33 18.14 14.50
N LYS A 186 -9.10 17.82 15.77
CA LYS A 186 -9.96 18.34 16.82
C LYS A 186 -9.89 19.86 16.71
N GLU A 187 -10.99 20.48 16.33
CA GLU A 187 -11.21 21.89 16.61
C GLU A 187 -11.23 22.02 18.14
N GLU A 188 -10.32 22.83 18.69
CA GLU A 188 -10.33 23.25 20.07
C GLU A 188 -11.51 24.20 20.32
#